data_817c06f926f42abed5abda311a3c682e
#
_entry.id   817c06f926f42abed5abda311a3c682e
#
_cell.length_a   1.000
_cell.length_b   1.000
_cell.length_c   1.000
_cell.angle_alpha   90.00
_cell.angle_beta   90.00
_cell.angle_gamma   90.00
#
_symmetry.space_group_name_H-M   'P 1'
#
loop_
_entity.id
_entity.type
_entity.pdbx_description
1 polymer ?
#
loop_
_entity_poly.entity_id
_entity_poly.type
_entity_poly.pdbx_seq_one_letter_code
_entity_poly.pdbx_strand_id
1 'polypeptide(L)'
;MSANKSSGALSPPSDGSGTAAPDDPLEPSAGALQPPAAGIEAWTDRYFVKTKQTIGRFGDKTVCYAVFMRRPVIFTPRLMLRWIEEVTAARGIDVRIDLNYREGDWVGAGEPLLYITGSFYHLVDLETLYLQKLGASCVAAYNAYTMCTDLPKVAFLAMDARHCAGTEMAEMMAYAAAVGSAAARRESGARGFIGNANDATAHYFGQTKGLGTMPHALIGYAGSTLRAAEMFAETFPGDDLTVLVDYFGREVTDTLEVCRRFPDLAAAGRLAARLDTHGGRFLEGLDPQASYAVLERHAPLAVRRYRNDTELRYLTGTGVSAAAIFHMREQLDAAGFPRVRIVASSGFDVQKCKVMSDIDAPIDAIGTGSHLPDSWRETYATADIVEYDGVASVKIGREFLLKRRAAVRAP
;
A
#
# COMPACT_ATOMS: atom_id res chain seq x y z
N MET A 1 -46.93 1.44 42.86
CA MET A 1 -45.56 0.95 42.84
C MET A 1 -44.97 1.28 41.49
N SER A 2 -44.19 2.35 41.47
CA SER A 2 -43.62 2.96 40.28
C SER A 2 -42.25 2.33 40.02
N ALA A 3 -42.04 1.76 38.85
CA ALA A 3 -40.74 1.27 38.41
C ALA A 3 -40.12 2.27 37.42
N ASN A 4 -39.11 2.96 37.89
CA ASN A 4 -38.31 3.92 37.17
C ASN A 4 -37.34 3.19 36.25
N LYS A 5 -37.47 3.35 34.93
CA LYS A 5 -36.47 2.90 33.93
C LYS A 5 -35.56 4.08 33.61
N SER A 6 -34.37 4.08 34.18
CA SER A 6 -33.30 5.00 33.81
C SER A 6 -32.73 4.57 32.45
N SER A 7 -32.97 5.40 31.45
CA SER A 7 -32.26 5.33 30.16
C SER A 7 -30.87 5.89 30.35
N GLY A 8 -29.87 5.01 30.39
CA GLY A 8 -28.46 5.42 30.33
C GLY A 8 -28.12 5.84 28.89
N ALA A 9 -28.10 7.12 28.64
CA ALA A 9 -27.47 7.67 27.43
C ALA A 9 -25.96 7.46 27.54
N LEU A 10 -25.38 6.73 26.62
CA LEU A 10 -23.94 6.66 26.45
C LEU A 10 -23.46 8.03 25.96
N SER A 11 -22.74 8.72 26.83
CA SER A 11 -22.01 9.92 26.45
C SER A 11 -20.97 9.58 25.36
N PRO A 12 -20.77 10.43 24.33
CA PRO A 12 -19.70 10.23 23.38
C PRO A 12 -18.34 10.26 24.12
N PRO A 13 -17.36 9.45 23.69
CA PRO A 13 -16.04 9.48 24.29
C PRO A 13 -15.44 10.88 24.07
N SER A 14 -14.91 11.45 25.15
CA SER A 14 -14.18 12.71 25.12
C SER A 14 -13.00 12.61 24.17
N ASP A 15 -12.83 13.60 23.29
CA ASP A 15 -11.68 13.79 22.43
C ASP A 15 -10.38 13.82 23.28
N GLY A 16 -9.77 12.66 23.42
CA GLY A 16 -8.45 12.51 24.03
C GLY A 16 -7.39 12.75 22.96
N SER A 17 -6.65 13.84 23.10
CA SER A 17 -5.33 14.14 22.54
C SER A 17 -5.09 13.67 21.11
N GLY A 18 -5.55 14.45 20.15
CA GLY A 18 -5.00 14.44 18.82
C GLY A 18 -3.54 14.90 18.89
N THR A 19 -2.58 13.99 18.73
CA THR A 19 -1.21 14.37 18.41
C THR A 19 -1.25 15.12 17.09
N ALA A 20 -0.69 16.34 17.05
CA ALA A 20 -0.56 17.11 15.83
C ALA A 20 0.13 16.22 14.76
N ALA A 21 -0.35 16.30 13.52
CA ALA A 21 0.32 15.62 12.42
C ALA A 21 1.79 16.11 12.36
N PRO A 22 2.76 15.22 12.15
CA PRO A 22 4.16 15.61 12.07
C PRO A 22 4.37 16.59 10.90
N ASP A 23 5.32 17.50 11.04
CA ASP A 23 5.68 18.48 10.00
C ASP A 23 6.13 17.80 8.69
N ASP A 24 6.70 16.61 8.78
CA ASP A 24 7.00 15.72 7.66
C ASP A 24 5.99 14.55 7.65
N PRO A 25 5.12 14.43 6.61
CA PRO A 25 4.13 13.36 6.55
C PRO A 25 4.73 11.95 6.43
N LEU A 26 6.01 11.83 6.06
CA LEU A 26 6.71 10.54 5.98
C LEU A 26 7.39 10.14 7.30
N GLU A 27 7.29 10.94 8.36
CA GLU A 27 7.81 10.55 9.67
C GLU A 27 7.04 9.34 10.24
N PRO A 28 7.75 8.32 10.76
CA PRO A 28 7.13 7.15 11.36
C PRO A 28 6.26 7.48 12.56
N SER A 29 5.18 6.74 12.75
CA SER A 29 4.31 6.87 13.93
C SER A 29 5.09 6.53 15.21
N ALA A 30 4.84 7.28 16.26
CA ALA A 30 5.46 7.01 17.56
C ALA A 30 5.05 5.60 18.06
N GLY A 31 6.03 4.73 18.23
CA GLY A 31 5.84 3.39 18.82
C GLY A 31 5.60 2.23 17.86
N ALA A 32 5.38 2.47 16.54
CA ALA A 32 5.10 1.39 15.61
C ALA A 32 6.34 0.54 15.24
N LEU A 33 7.53 1.13 15.32
CA LEU A 33 8.81 0.46 15.02
C LEU A 33 9.73 0.43 16.24
N GLN A 34 9.19 0.23 17.42
CA GLN A 34 10.04 0.12 18.59
C GLN A 34 11.04 -1.02 18.37
N PRO A 35 12.36 -0.75 18.28
CA PRO A 35 13.31 -1.83 18.32
C PRO A 35 13.11 -2.54 19.64
N PRO A 36 13.21 -3.87 19.71
CA PRO A 36 13.50 -4.49 20.97
C PRO A 36 14.89 -3.98 21.41
N ALA A 37 14.93 -2.85 22.10
CA ALA A 37 16.19 -2.29 22.62
C ALA A 37 16.92 -3.30 23.52
N ALA A 38 16.17 -4.23 24.10
CA ALA A 38 16.67 -5.41 24.81
C ALA A 38 16.29 -6.66 24.02
N GLY A 39 17.28 -7.46 23.64
CA GLY A 39 17.03 -8.78 23.04
C GLY A 39 17.19 -8.88 21.53
N ILE A 40 17.87 -7.94 20.87
CA ILE A 40 18.21 -8.00 19.45
C ILE A 40 18.77 -9.38 19.06
N GLU A 41 19.66 -9.95 19.90
CA GLU A 41 20.26 -11.27 19.66
C GLU A 41 19.22 -12.41 19.57
N ALA A 42 18.06 -12.28 20.23
CA ALA A 42 17.00 -13.29 20.17
C ALA A 42 16.31 -13.32 18.80
N TRP A 43 16.34 -12.21 18.05
CA TRP A 43 15.73 -12.04 16.72
C TRP A 43 16.74 -12.06 15.57
N THR A 44 18.03 -12.14 15.91
CA THR A 44 19.12 -12.22 14.94
C THR A 44 19.42 -13.66 14.58
N ASP A 45 19.72 -13.91 13.31
CA ASP A 45 20.13 -15.23 12.84
C ASP A 45 21.30 -15.77 13.67
N ARG A 46 21.19 -17.00 14.14
CA ARG A 46 22.13 -17.60 15.09
C ARG A 46 23.59 -17.62 14.63
N TYR A 47 23.82 -17.67 13.31
CA TYR A 47 25.18 -17.61 12.78
C TYR A 47 25.83 -16.23 12.97
N PHE A 48 25.07 -15.13 12.97
CA PHE A 48 25.59 -13.80 13.29
C PHE A 48 25.94 -13.67 14.78
N VAL A 49 25.12 -14.24 15.65
CA VAL A 49 25.44 -14.28 17.09
C VAL A 49 26.75 -15.04 17.33
N LYS A 50 26.96 -16.19 16.66
CA LYS A 50 28.22 -16.94 16.74
C LYS A 50 29.40 -16.14 16.16
N THR A 51 29.18 -15.43 15.06
CA THR A 51 30.19 -14.58 14.44
C THR A 51 30.60 -13.45 15.40
N LYS A 52 29.66 -12.79 16.06
CA LYS A 52 29.92 -11.77 17.07
C LYS A 52 30.78 -12.31 18.21
N GLN A 53 30.48 -13.50 18.74
CA GLN A 53 31.26 -14.14 19.76
C GLN A 53 32.68 -14.44 19.28
N THR A 54 32.84 -14.86 18.02
CA THR A 54 34.15 -15.12 17.41
C THR A 54 34.97 -13.83 17.29
N ILE A 55 34.36 -12.75 16.80
CA ILE A 55 35.02 -11.46 16.70
C ILE A 55 35.47 -10.95 18.09
N GLY A 56 34.61 -11.08 19.10
CA GLY A 56 34.93 -10.69 20.46
C GLY A 56 36.16 -11.42 21.04
N ARG A 57 36.45 -12.64 20.54
CA ARG A 57 37.62 -13.41 20.94
C ARG A 57 38.90 -13.10 20.16
N PHE A 58 38.78 -12.84 18.86
CA PHE A 58 39.93 -12.75 17.96
C PHE A 58 40.27 -11.29 17.52
N GLY A 59 39.46 -10.34 17.94
CA GLY A 59 39.64 -8.92 17.65
C GLY A 59 38.64 -8.39 16.63
N ASP A 60 38.21 -7.15 16.86
CA ASP A 60 37.27 -6.44 16.02
C ASP A 60 37.96 -5.82 14.80
N LYS A 61 37.18 -5.53 13.77
CA LYS A 61 37.59 -4.81 12.56
C LYS A 61 36.56 -3.79 12.18
N THR A 62 37.00 -2.70 11.55
CA THR A 62 36.08 -1.82 10.83
C THR A 62 35.67 -2.49 9.52
N VAL A 63 34.37 -2.60 9.29
CA VAL A 63 33.81 -3.15 8.05
C VAL A 63 32.93 -2.15 7.31
N CYS A 64 32.80 -2.34 6.02
CA CYS A 64 31.84 -1.64 5.18
C CYS A 64 30.91 -2.67 4.53
N TYR A 65 29.63 -2.64 4.90
CA TYR A 65 28.57 -3.41 4.24
C TYR A 65 28.03 -2.64 3.05
N ALA A 66 27.82 -3.31 1.91
CA ALA A 66 27.01 -2.83 0.80
C ALA A 66 25.65 -3.54 0.85
N VAL A 67 24.56 -2.76 0.87
CA VAL A 67 23.19 -3.28 0.92
C VAL A 67 22.52 -3.09 -0.45
N PHE A 68 21.90 -4.12 -0.97
CA PHE A 68 21.30 -4.12 -2.31
C PHE A 68 20.07 -5.03 -2.40
N MET A 69 19.26 -4.83 -3.46
CA MET A 69 18.13 -5.71 -3.79
C MET A 69 18.42 -6.49 -5.07
N ARG A 70 17.83 -7.70 -5.19
CA ARG A 70 18.01 -8.57 -6.38
C ARG A 70 17.01 -8.29 -7.49
N ARG A 71 16.09 -7.37 -7.28
CA ARG A 71 15.09 -6.89 -8.24
C ARG A 71 15.08 -5.37 -8.25
N PRO A 72 14.50 -4.73 -9.29
CA PRO A 72 14.24 -3.28 -9.24
C PRO A 72 13.29 -2.92 -8.09
N VAL A 73 13.55 -1.79 -7.46
CA VAL A 73 12.75 -1.29 -6.33
C VAL A 73 12.62 0.24 -6.36
N ILE A 74 11.70 0.76 -5.56
CA ILE A 74 11.72 2.17 -5.12
C ILE A 74 12.36 2.21 -3.74
N PHE A 75 13.38 3.05 -3.58
CA PHE A 75 14.18 3.12 -2.34
C PHE A 75 13.40 3.78 -1.21
N THR A 76 13.28 3.07 -0.08
CA THR A 76 12.51 3.48 1.10
C THR A 76 13.33 3.28 2.37
N PRO A 77 14.35 4.13 2.62
CA PRO A 77 15.32 3.88 3.69
C PRO A 77 14.86 4.30 5.09
N ARG A 78 13.91 5.22 5.24
CA ARG A 78 13.64 5.99 6.46
C ARG A 78 13.38 5.11 7.69
N LEU A 79 12.52 4.08 7.57
CA LEU A 79 12.20 3.20 8.69
C LEU A 79 13.43 2.43 9.19
N MET A 80 14.25 1.97 8.26
CA MET A 80 15.50 1.26 8.57
C MET A 80 16.54 2.21 9.17
N LEU A 81 16.72 3.40 8.60
CA LEU A 81 17.67 4.40 9.10
C LEU A 81 17.34 4.80 10.53
N ARG A 82 16.09 5.15 10.80
CA ARG A 82 15.64 5.50 12.14
C ARG A 82 15.90 4.38 13.15
N TRP A 83 15.57 3.14 12.77
CA TRP A 83 15.84 2.00 13.64
C TRP A 83 17.34 1.83 13.94
N ILE A 84 18.22 1.94 12.93
CA ILE A 84 19.68 1.86 13.13
C ILE A 84 20.16 2.99 14.05
N GLU A 85 19.72 4.23 13.83
CA GLU A 85 20.09 5.41 14.65
C GLU A 85 19.69 5.18 16.11
N GLU A 86 18.46 4.72 16.38
CA GLU A 86 17.99 4.44 17.75
C GLU A 86 18.82 3.34 18.42
N VAL A 87 19.12 2.24 17.70
CA VAL A 87 19.91 1.12 18.25
C VAL A 87 21.36 1.52 18.49
N THR A 88 21.97 2.25 17.55
CA THR A 88 23.37 2.67 17.68
C THR A 88 23.55 3.70 18.78
N ALA A 89 22.61 4.64 18.92
CA ALA A 89 22.58 5.59 20.02
C ALA A 89 22.43 4.87 21.39
N ALA A 90 21.50 3.90 21.48
CA ALA A 90 21.32 3.10 22.71
C ALA A 90 22.57 2.27 23.08
N ARG A 91 23.36 1.85 22.10
CA ARG A 91 24.60 1.11 22.29
C ARG A 91 25.84 2.00 22.51
N GLY A 92 25.72 3.32 22.27
CA GLY A 92 26.85 4.28 22.32
C GLY A 92 27.91 3.99 21.27
N ILE A 93 27.52 3.63 20.05
CA ILE A 93 28.42 3.28 18.93
C ILE A 93 28.26 4.22 17.76
N ASP A 94 29.37 4.51 17.07
CA ASP A 94 29.35 5.29 15.85
C ASP A 94 29.24 4.40 14.61
N VAL A 95 28.29 4.72 13.75
CA VAL A 95 28.09 4.05 12.47
C VAL A 95 27.90 5.11 11.39
N ARG A 96 28.64 4.97 10.28
CA ARG A 96 28.48 5.83 9.11
C ARG A 96 27.61 5.13 8.07
N ILE A 97 26.57 5.83 7.61
CA ILE A 97 25.69 5.37 6.54
C ILE A 97 25.81 6.32 5.35
N ASP A 98 26.22 5.76 4.21
CA ASP A 98 26.36 6.50 2.94
C ASP A 98 25.26 6.03 1.98
N LEU A 99 24.30 6.89 1.66
CA LEU A 99 23.23 6.60 0.73
C LEU A 99 23.64 6.83 -0.71
N ASN A 100 23.39 5.88 -1.61
CA ASN A 100 23.63 6.04 -3.05
C ASN A 100 22.43 6.66 -3.80
N TYR A 101 21.26 6.66 -3.19
CA TYR A 101 19.98 7.10 -3.76
C TYR A 101 19.20 7.91 -2.75
N ARG A 102 18.30 8.76 -3.24
CA ARG A 102 17.32 9.47 -2.42
C ARG A 102 16.10 8.59 -2.19
N GLU A 103 15.40 8.85 -1.12
CA GLU A 103 14.08 8.25 -0.89
C GLU A 103 13.17 8.48 -2.10
N GLY A 104 12.52 7.42 -2.57
CA GLY A 104 11.66 7.43 -3.73
C GLY A 104 12.38 7.33 -5.08
N ASP A 105 13.70 7.16 -5.11
CA ASP A 105 14.40 6.87 -6.36
C ASP A 105 14.15 5.42 -6.81
N TRP A 106 14.03 5.24 -8.13
CA TRP A 106 14.04 3.92 -8.75
C TRP A 106 15.47 3.36 -8.77
N VAL A 107 15.65 2.13 -8.33
CA VAL A 107 16.97 1.48 -8.25
C VAL A 107 16.93 0.15 -8.96
N GLY A 108 17.90 -0.10 -9.84
CA GLY A 108 18.05 -1.34 -10.58
C GLY A 108 18.44 -2.54 -9.72
N ALA A 109 18.16 -3.75 -10.24
CA ALA A 109 18.56 -4.97 -9.58
C ALA A 109 20.10 -5.06 -9.40
N GLY A 110 20.54 -5.38 -8.18
CA GLY A 110 21.95 -5.52 -7.84
C GLY A 110 22.70 -4.21 -7.58
N GLU A 111 22.08 -3.06 -7.80
CA GLU A 111 22.74 -1.79 -7.47
C GLU A 111 22.77 -1.56 -5.95
N PRO A 112 23.94 -1.17 -5.38
CA PRO A 112 24.02 -0.86 -3.96
C PRO A 112 23.12 0.32 -3.58
N LEU A 113 22.17 0.10 -2.68
CA LEU A 113 21.28 1.13 -2.14
C LEU A 113 22.03 2.10 -1.23
N LEU A 114 22.84 1.53 -0.35
CA LEU A 114 23.59 2.24 0.68
C LEU A 114 24.79 1.42 1.17
N TYR A 115 25.68 2.10 1.90
CA TYR A 115 26.78 1.47 2.62
C TYR A 115 26.68 1.77 4.10
N ILE A 116 26.99 0.76 4.95
CA ILE A 116 27.03 0.86 6.41
C ILE A 116 28.45 0.56 6.86
N THR A 117 29.12 1.53 7.47
CA THR A 117 30.51 1.40 7.91
C THR A 117 30.60 1.56 9.42
N GLY A 118 31.27 0.63 10.08
CA GLY A 118 31.48 0.65 11.53
C GLY A 118 32.17 -0.60 12.06
N SER A 119 32.18 -0.77 13.38
CA SER A 119 32.71 -1.96 14.06
C SER A 119 31.95 -3.22 13.65
N PHE A 120 32.67 -4.23 13.19
CA PHE A 120 32.04 -5.51 12.81
C PHE A 120 31.36 -6.20 14.00
N TYR A 121 31.96 -6.11 15.17
CA TYR A 121 31.40 -6.64 16.41
C TYR A 121 30.01 -6.05 16.72
N HIS A 122 29.81 -4.76 16.42
CA HIS A 122 28.58 -4.05 16.73
C HIS A 122 27.54 -4.10 15.58
N LEU A 123 27.97 -4.32 14.34
CA LEU A 123 27.09 -4.35 13.17
C LEU A 123 26.57 -5.74 12.84
N VAL A 124 27.34 -6.79 13.11
CA VAL A 124 27.06 -8.15 12.65
C VAL A 124 25.72 -8.72 13.17
N ASP A 125 25.32 -8.36 14.38
CA ASP A 125 24.06 -8.81 14.97
C ASP A 125 22.85 -7.93 14.61
N LEU A 126 23.06 -6.87 13.83
CA LEU A 126 22.00 -6.00 13.34
C LEU A 126 21.51 -6.39 11.93
N GLU A 127 22.29 -7.20 11.21
CA GLU A 127 22.06 -7.47 9.78
C GLU A 127 20.66 -8.03 9.51
N THR A 128 20.23 -9.05 10.22
CA THR A 128 18.89 -9.63 10.05
C THR A 128 17.79 -8.59 10.14
N LEU A 129 17.88 -7.69 11.12
CA LEU A 129 16.80 -6.75 11.43
C LEU A 129 16.77 -5.54 10.50
N TYR A 130 17.93 -4.95 10.16
CA TYR A 130 17.92 -3.82 9.23
C TYR A 130 17.51 -4.25 7.81
N LEU A 131 17.85 -5.48 7.40
CA LEU A 131 17.41 -6.01 6.11
C LEU A 131 15.90 -6.25 6.04
N GLN A 132 15.29 -6.74 7.14
CA GLN A 132 13.83 -6.90 7.24
C GLN A 132 13.11 -5.55 7.08
N LYS A 133 13.60 -4.50 7.72
CA LYS A 133 12.97 -3.17 7.69
C LYS A 133 13.13 -2.45 6.35
N LEU A 134 14.13 -2.82 5.55
CA LEU A 134 14.39 -2.20 4.25
C LEU A 134 13.72 -2.96 3.09
N GLY A 135 13.89 -4.28 3.04
CA GLY A 135 13.57 -5.05 1.83
C GLY A 135 12.10 -5.02 1.46
N ALA A 136 11.23 -5.35 2.41
CA ALA A 136 9.79 -5.42 2.16
C ALA A 136 9.19 -4.05 1.78
N SER A 137 9.62 -2.97 2.44
CA SER A 137 9.13 -1.63 2.12
C SER A 137 9.56 -1.17 0.72
N CYS A 138 10.78 -1.46 0.29
CA CYS A 138 11.26 -1.15 -1.06
C CYS A 138 10.45 -1.86 -2.15
N VAL A 139 10.08 -3.13 -1.93
CA VAL A 139 9.25 -3.89 -2.87
C VAL A 139 7.82 -3.37 -2.89
N ALA A 140 7.22 -3.11 -1.74
CA ALA A 140 5.87 -2.56 -1.65
C ALA A 140 5.77 -1.17 -2.31
N ALA A 141 6.79 -0.32 -2.12
CA ALA A 141 6.86 0.98 -2.79
C ALA A 141 6.95 0.85 -4.31
N TYR A 142 7.70 -0.14 -4.82
CA TYR A 142 7.75 -0.42 -6.25
C TYR A 142 6.39 -0.88 -6.79
N ASN A 143 5.66 -1.72 -6.05
CA ASN A 143 4.31 -2.13 -6.42
C ASN A 143 3.37 -0.93 -6.50
N ALA A 144 3.37 -0.08 -5.47
CA ALA A 144 2.58 1.15 -5.45
C ALA A 144 2.94 2.10 -6.59
N TYR A 145 4.23 2.32 -6.83
CA TYR A 145 4.74 3.14 -7.94
C TYR A 145 4.23 2.64 -9.29
N THR A 146 4.36 1.33 -9.56
CA THR A 146 3.94 0.75 -10.83
C THR A 146 2.43 0.87 -11.05
N MET A 147 1.61 0.57 -10.03
CA MET A 147 0.16 0.74 -10.11
C MET A 147 -0.24 2.19 -10.42
N CYS A 148 0.42 3.15 -9.76
CA CYS A 148 0.16 4.58 -9.96
C CYS A 148 0.60 5.08 -11.34
N THR A 149 1.71 4.59 -11.87
CA THR A 149 2.21 4.96 -13.21
C THR A 149 1.39 4.33 -14.33
N ASP A 150 0.89 3.12 -14.15
CA ASP A 150 -0.01 2.47 -15.10
C ASP A 150 -1.38 3.18 -15.17
N LEU A 151 -1.89 3.70 -14.06
CA LEU A 151 -3.18 4.39 -13.97
C LEU A 151 -3.05 5.81 -13.39
N PRO A 152 -2.38 6.73 -14.09
CA PRO A 152 -2.02 8.04 -13.52
C PRO A 152 -3.23 8.92 -13.17
N LYS A 153 -4.37 8.74 -13.83
CA LYS A 153 -5.61 9.49 -13.57
C LYS A 153 -6.44 8.93 -12.43
N VAL A 154 -6.16 7.71 -11.98
CA VAL A 154 -6.93 7.00 -10.96
C VAL A 154 -6.35 7.28 -9.58
N ALA A 155 -7.22 7.52 -8.60
CA ALA A 155 -6.82 7.59 -7.20
C ALA A 155 -6.71 6.20 -6.60
N PHE A 156 -5.77 5.99 -5.67
CA PHE A 156 -5.64 4.74 -4.93
C PHE A 156 -5.93 4.93 -3.45
N LEU A 157 -6.55 3.93 -2.84
CA LEU A 157 -6.79 3.84 -1.41
C LEU A 157 -6.14 2.56 -0.88
N ALA A 158 -5.22 2.70 0.08
CA ALA A 158 -4.55 1.57 0.71
C ALA A 158 -5.50 0.90 1.73
N MET A 159 -6.00 -0.28 1.41
CA MET A 159 -6.91 -1.08 2.25
C MET A 159 -6.23 -2.37 2.75
N ASP A 160 -4.92 -2.35 2.89
CA ASP A 160 -4.07 -3.52 3.15
C ASP A 160 -3.86 -3.83 4.63
N ALA A 161 -4.20 -2.93 5.56
CA ALA A 161 -3.92 -3.09 6.98
C ALA A 161 -4.38 -4.43 7.57
N ARG A 162 -5.56 -4.92 7.19
CA ARG A 162 -6.08 -6.24 7.63
C ARG A 162 -5.36 -7.44 6.99
N HIS A 163 -4.56 -7.21 5.95
CA HIS A 163 -3.77 -8.24 5.26
C HIS A 163 -2.32 -8.28 5.74
N CYS A 164 -1.93 -7.35 6.62
CA CYS A 164 -0.60 -7.26 7.17
C CYS A 164 -0.43 -8.16 8.40
N ALA A 165 0.78 -8.68 8.59
CA ALA A 165 1.17 -9.47 9.75
C ALA A 165 1.52 -8.54 10.93
N GLY A 166 0.51 -7.87 11.49
CA GLY A 166 0.66 -6.97 12.62
C GLY A 166 0.88 -5.50 12.24
N THR A 167 0.93 -4.64 13.25
CA THR A 167 0.98 -3.19 13.11
C THR A 167 2.27 -2.68 12.47
N GLU A 168 3.42 -3.31 12.75
CA GLU A 168 4.70 -2.95 12.15
C GLU A 168 4.65 -3.12 10.63
N MET A 169 4.10 -4.23 10.14
CA MET A 169 3.93 -4.44 8.71
C MET A 169 2.91 -3.47 8.10
N ALA A 170 1.82 -3.17 8.81
CA ALA A 170 0.82 -2.21 8.33
C ALA A 170 1.41 -0.80 8.16
N GLU A 171 2.26 -0.36 9.09
CA GLU A 171 2.97 0.90 8.97
C GLU A 171 3.98 0.88 7.82
N MET A 172 4.75 -0.19 7.70
CA MET A 172 5.71 -0.36 6.61
C MET A 172 5.03 -0.26 5.23
N MET A 173 3.86 -0.88 5.07
CA MET A 173 3.09 -0.84 3.82
C MET A 173 2.53 0.56 3.54
N ALA A 174 2.02 1.26 4.53
CA ALA A 174 1.50 2.62 4.38
C ALA A 174 2.62 3.60 3.98
N TYR A 175 3.76 3.56 4.67
CA TYR A 175 4.94 4.33 4.31
C TYR A 175 5.41 4.02 2.88
N ALA A 176 5.54 2.73 2.54
CA ALA A 176 5.96 2.31 1.21
C ALA A 176 5.00 2.79 0.11
N ALA A 177 3.69 2.70 0.33
CA ALA A 177 2.68 3.19 -0.60
C ALA A 177 2.78 4.71 -0.81
N ALA A 178 3.03 5.46 0.27
CA ALA A 178 3.20 6.91 0.20
C ALA A 178 4.45 7.30 -0.62
N VAL A 179 5.60 6.66 -0.36
CA VAL A 179 6.86 6.92 -1.09
C VAL A 179 6.73 6.53 -2.57
N GLY A 180 6.20 5.33 -2.87
CA GLY A 180 5.97 4.88 -4.25
C GLY A 180 5.00 5.79 -5.01
N SER A 181 3.94 6.24 -4.35
CA SER A 181 2.98 7.21 -4.87
C SER A 181 3.64 8.57 -5.17
N ALA A 182 4.47 9.08 -4.26
CA ALA A 182 5.20 10.33 -4.46
C ALA A 182 6.18 10.24 -5.64
N ALA A 183 6.85 9.11 -5.82
CA ALA A 183 7.70 8.84 -6.98
C ALA A 183 6.90 8.87 -8.29
N ALA A 184 5.75 8.19 -8.35
CA ALA A 184 4.86 8.19 -9.50
C ALA A 184 4.31 9.60 -9.83
N ARG A 185 3.97 10.39 -8.81
CA ARG A 185 3.55 11.78 -9.00
C ARG A 185 4.63 12.63 -9.66
N ARG A 186 5.88 12.49 -9.22
CA ARG A 186 7.02 13.24 -9.80
C ARG A 186 7.27 12.88 -11.26
N GLU A 187 7.11 11.61 -11.61
CA GLU A 187 7.50 11.10 -12.94
C GLU A 187 6.38 11.20 -13.97
N SER A 188 5.15 10.86 -13.60
CA SER A 188 4.01 10.76 -14.52
C SER A 188 2.86 11.70 -14.20
N GLY A 189 2.95 12.54 -13.16
CA GLY A 189 1.84 13.36 -12.70
C GLY A 189 0.67 12.56 -12.13
N ALA A 190 0.91 11.33 -11.69
CA ALA A 190 -0.12 10.44 -11.17
C ALA A 190 -0.86 11.04 -9.97
N ARG A 191 -2.15 10.75 -9.83
CA ARG A 191 -2.92 11.06 -8.61
C ARG A 191 -2.38 10.27 -7.41
N GLY A 192 -2.07 9.00 -7.64
CA GLY A 192 -1.47 8.10 -6.66
C GLY A 192 -2.37 7.77 -5.48
N PHE A 193 -1.76 7.29 -4.40
CA PHE A 193 -2.47 6.99 -3.15
C PHE A 193 -2.89 8.28 -2.46
N ILE A 194 -4.20 8.39 -2.15
CA ILE A 194 -4.81 9.55 -1.50
C ILE A 194 -5.10 9.33 -0.02
N GLY A 195 -4.92 8.11 0.47
CA GLY A 195 -5.15 7.74 1.86
C GLY A 195 -5.12 6.24 2.08
N ASN A 196 -5.36 5.85 3.31
CA ASN A 196 -5.43 4.47 3.77
C ASN A 196 -6.65 4.24 4.66
N ALA A 197 -6.83 3.00 5.14
CA ALA A 197 -8.03 2.58 5.86
C ALA A 197 -7.97 2.76 7.40
N ASN A 198 -6.87 3.25 7.98
CA ASN A 198 -6.73 3.42 9.44
C ASN A 198 -6.11 4.77 9.81
N ASP A 199 -6.42 5.24 11.01
CA ASP A 199 -5.96 6.55 11.51
C ASP A 199 -4.45 6.55 11.82
N ALA A 200 -3.91 5.44 12.33
CA ALA A 200 -2.54 5.36 12.82
C ALA A 200 -1.49 5.72 11.76
N THR A 201 -1.77 5.43 10.48
CA THR A 201 -0.86 5.66 9.37
C THR A 201 -1.40 6.64 8.32
N ALA A 202 -2.50 7.35 8.63
CA ALA A 202 -3.12 8.31 7.73
C ALA A 202 -2.19 9.50 7.39
N HIS A 203 -1.32 9.88 8.31
CA HIS A 203 -0.36 10.98 8.17
C HIS A 203 0.60 10.79 6.99
N TYR A 204 0.98 9.55 6.64
CA TYR A 204 1.82 9.27 5.45
C TYR A 204 1.19 9.78 4.14
N PHE A 205 -0.12 9.96 4.12
CA PHE A 205 -0.88 10.47 2.97
C PHE A 205 -1.34 11.92 3.15
N GLY A 206 -0.83 12.62 4.18
CA GLY A 206 -1.25 13.98 4.53
C GLY A 206 -2.66 14.06 5.08
N GLN A 207 -3.21 12.96 5.63
CA GLN A 207 -4.52 12.88 6.23
C GLN A 207 -4.41 12.82 7.76
N THR A 208 -5.40 13.36 8.45
CA THR A 208 -5.51 13.26 9.93
C THR A 208 -6.23 12.00 10.39
N LYS A 209 -7.01 11.39 9.49
CA LYS A 209 -7.80 10.17 9.74
C LYS A 209 -7.77 9.26 8.51
N GLY A 210 -7.97 7.97 8.73
CA GLY A 210 -8.14 6.98 7.67
C GLY A 210 -9.38 7.29 6.81
N LEU A 211 -9.28 6.99 5.54
CA LEU A 211 -10.39 7.11 4.59
C LEU A 211 -11.21 5.81 4.66
N GLY A 212 -12.37 5.87 5.29
CA GLY A 212 -13.31 4.76 5.39
C GLY A 212 -14.46 4.89 4.40
N THR A 213 -14.89 3.75 3.86
CA THR A 213 -16.19 3.60 3.20
C THR A 213 -17.04 2.64 4.04
N MET A 214 -18.31 2.40 3.64
CA MET A 214 -19.12 1.43 4.37
C MET A 214 -18.64 -0.02 4.11
N PRO A 215 -18.56 -0.88 5.15
CA PRO A 215 -18.26 -2.31 5.00
C PRO A 215 -19.52 -3.13 4.69
N HIS A 216 -19.35 -4.35 4.18
CA HIS A 216 -20.44 -5.31 4.02
C HIS A 216 -21.26 -5.51 5.30
N ALA A 217 -20.63 -5.45 6.47
CA ALA A 217 -21.31 -5.58 7.76
C ALA A 217 -22.41 -4.52 7.98
N LEU A 218 -22.20 -3.28 7.51
CA LEU A 218 -23.22 -2.23 7.61
C LEU A 218 -24.38 -2.51 6.66
N ILE A 219 -24.11 -3.01 5.45
CA ILE A 219 -25.16 -3.37 4.48
C ILE A 219 -26.05 -4.49 5.04
N GLY A 220 -25.43 -5.54 5.58
CA GLY A 220 -26.15 -6.63 6.23
C GLY A 220 -26.95 -6.18 7.45
N TYR A 221 -26.39 -5.33 8.29
CA TYR A 221 -27.07 -4.74 9.44
C TYR A 221 -28.31 -3.90 9.04
N ALA A 222 -28.17 -3.10 8.00
CA ALA A 222 -29.25 -2.25 7.50
C ALA A 222 -30.36 -3.02 6.78
N GLY A 223 -30.08 -4.23 6.27
CA GLY A 223 -31.00 -5.09 5.53
C GLY A 223 -31.20 -4.70 4.05
N SER A 224 -30.67 -3.56 3.61
CA SER A 224 -30.62 -3.16 2.20
C SER A 224 -29.49 -2.14 1.97
N THR A 225 -28.99 -2.10 0.74
CA THR A 225 -27.96 -1.13 0.31
C THR A 225 -28.44 0.31 0.45
N LEU A 226 -29.67 0.58 0.04
CA LEU A 226 -30.27 1.92 0.15
C LEU A 226 -30.38 2.35 1.62
N ARG A 227 -30.87 1.47 2.51
CA ARG A 227 -30.99 1.81 3.94
C ARG A 227 -29.63 2.06 4.59
N ALA A 228 -28.62 1.28 4.23
CA ALA A 228 -27.25 1.53 4.70
C ALA A 228 -26.71 2.89 4.23
N ALA A 229 -26.98 3.27 2.99
CA ALA A 229 -26.60 4.58 2.46
C ALA A 229 -27.29 5.72 3.19
N GLU A 230 -28.60 5.58 3.51
CA GLU A 230 -29.34 6.58 4.33
C GLU A 230 -28.77 6.71 5.73
N MET A 231 -28.55 5.59 6.42
CA MET A 231 -27.98 5.58 7.78
C MET A 231 -26.58 6.21 7.81
N PHE A 232 -25.77 5.92 6.78
CA PHE A 232 -24.43 6.50 6.68
C PHE A 232 -24.49 8.02 6.45
N ALA A 233 -25.29 8.48 5.51
CA ALA A 233 -25.45 9.91 5.22
C ALA A 233 -26.05 10.70 6.40
N GLU A 234 -26.94 10.09 7.19
CA GLU A 234 -27.49 10.70 8.40
C GLU A 234 -26.44 10.80 9.51
N THR A 235 -25.59 9.79 9.65
CA THR A 235 -24.55 9.73 10.69
C THR A 235 -23.36 10.66 10.38
N PHE A 236 -23.01 10.81 9.09
CA PHE A 236 -21.89 11.61 8.61
C PHE A 236 -22.36 12.69 7.63
N PRO A 237 -23.11 13.69 8.12
CA PRO A 237 -23.65 14.73 7.25
C PRO A 237 -22.51 15.59 6.68
N GLY A 238 -22.49 15.73 5.38
CA GLY A 238 -21.46 16.51 4.69
C GLY A 238 -20.30 15.69 4.09
N ASP A 239 -20.18 14.42 4.44
CA ASP A 239 -19.20 13.54 3.79
C ASP A 239 -19.60 13.13 2.38
N ASP A 240 -18.63 12.75 1.55
CA ASP A 240 -18.87 12.08 0.29
C ASP A 240 -19.43 10.67 0.54
N LEU A 241 -20.45 10.29 -0.22
CA LEU A 241 -21.11 9.01 -0.05
C LEU A 241 -20.55 7.96 -1.01
N THR A 242 -19.73 7.05 -0.51
CA THR A 242 -19.26 5.88 -1.26
C THR A 242 -20.00 4.63 -0.79
N VAL A 243 -20.84 4.06 -1.66
CA VAL A 243 -21.74 2.94 -1.34
C VAL A 243 -21.18 1.65 -1.89
N LEU A 244 -21.09 0.62 -1.03
CA LEU A 244 -20.71 -0.74 -1.40
C LEU A 244 -21.98 -1.47 -1.91
N VAL A 245 -21.95 -1.98 -3.14
CA VAL A 245 -23.19 -2.35 -3.84
C VAL A 245 -23.34 -3.83 -4.18
N ASP A 246 -22.39 -4.67 -3.78
CA ASP A 246 -22.33 -6.08 -4.21
C ASP A 246 -22.98 -7.08 -3.24
N TYR A 247 -23.43 -6.64 -2.05
CA TYR A 247 -23.89 -7.53 -0.97
C TYR A 247 -25.04 -8.44 -1.38
N PHE A 248 -26.04 -7.90 -2.10
CA PHE A 248 -27.23 -8.64 -2.54
C PHE A 248 -27.14 -9.12 -4.01
N GLY A 249 -26.02 -8.90 -4.70
CA GLY A 249 -25.87 -9.24 -6.12
C GLY A 249 -26.71 -8.38 -7.06
N ARG A 250 -27.05 -7.18 -6.63
CA ARG A 250 -27.91 -6.20 -7.34
C ARG A 250 -27.14 -4.88 -7.55
N GLU A 251 -25.92 -5.00 -8.03
CA GLU A 251 -24.98 -3.86 -8.08
C GLU A 251 -25.53 -2.68 -8.86
N VAL A 252 -26.11 -2.93 -10.02
CA VAL A 252 -26.71 -1.90 -10.88
C VAL A 252 -27.99 -1.36 -10.25
N THR A 253 -28.90 -2.26 -9.90
CA THR A 253 -30.21 -1.90 -9.31
C THR A 253 -30.04 -1.07 -8.05
N ASP A 254 -29.23 -1.54 -7.11
CA ASP A 254 -28.99 -0.85 -5.83
C ASP A 254 -28.26 0.48 -6.02
N THR A 255 -27.29 0.56 -6.95
CA THR A 255 -26.63 1.81 -7.31
C THR A 255 -27.63 2.86 -7.81
N LEU A 256 -28.50 2.48 -8.73
CA LEU A 256 -29.48 3.40 -9.29
C LEU A 256 -30.56 3.83 -8.28
N GLU A 257 -30.94 2.94 -7.35
CA GLU A 257 -31.82 3.29 -6.22
C GLU A 257 -31.18 4.36 -5.33
N VAL A 258 -29.90 4.19 -4.98
CA VAL A 258 -29.15 5.18 -4.20
C VAL A 258 -29.00 6.50 -4.95
N CYS A 259 -28.67 6.48 -6.24
CA CYS A 259 -28.57 7.70 -7.07
C CYS A 259 -29.88 8.51 -7.09
N ARG A 260 -31.02 7.83 -7.23
CA ARG A 260 -32.35 8.49 -7.18
C ARG A 260 -32.69 9.06 -5.81
N ARG A 261 -32.21 8.43 -4.74
CA ARG A 261 -32.42 8.87 -3.35
C ARG A 261 -31.54 10.08 -2.98
N PHE A 262 -30.36 10.20 -3.57
CA PHE A 262 -29.37 11.25 -3.32
C PHE A 262 -28.99 12.01 -4.60
N PRO A 263 -29.97 12.62 -5.31
CA PRO A 263 -29.72 13.22 -6.62
C PRO A 263 -28.71 14.38 -6.57
N ASP A 264 -28.70 15.17 -5.49
CA ASP A 264 -27.78 16.28 -5.32
C ASP A 264 -26.33 15.82 -5.14
N LEU A 265 -26.10 14.74 -4.38
CA LEU A 265 -24.76 14.14 -4.24
C LEU A 265 -24.30 13.53 -5.56
N ALA A 266 -25.20 12.86 -6.29
CA ALA A 266 -24.92 12.29 -7.61
C ALA A 266 -24.56 13.40 -8.62
N ALA A 267 -25.34 14.48 -8.69
CA ALA A 267 -25.10 15.63 -9.59
C ALA A 267 -23.82 16.40 -9.21
N ALA A 268 -23.49 16.48 -7.93
CA ALA A 268 -22.27 17.12 -7.45
C ALA A 268 -21.00 16.26 -7.67
N GLY A 269 -21.12 14.98 -8.06
CA GLY A 269 -19.98 14.04 -8.14
C GLY A 269 -19.44 13.63 -6.77
N ARG A 270 -20.28 13.72 -5.73
CA ARG A 270 -19.97 13.35 -4.33
C ARG A 270 -20.53 11.98 -3.95
N LEU A 271 -21.16 11.28 -4.90
CA LEU A 271 -21.61 9.92 -4.76
C LEU A 271 -20.71 8.99 -5.59
N ALA A 272 -20.37 7.85 -5.02
CA ALA A 272 -19.59 6.79 -5.68
C ALA A 272 -20.21 5.42 -5.45
N ALA A 273 -20.25 4.59 -6.49
CA ALA A 273 -20.52 3.16 -6.39
C ALA A 273 -19.19 2.40 -6.21
N ARG A 274 -19.05 1.66 -5.10
CA ARG A 274 -17.90 0.79 -4.86
C ARG A 274 -18.23 -0.62 -5.30
N LEU A 275 -17.57 -1.08 -6.35
CA LEU A 275 -17.65 -2.43 -6.87
C LEU A 275 -16.65 -3.32 -6.12
N ASP A 276 -17.15 -4.36 -5.46
CA ASP A 276 -16.36 -5.37 -4.74
C ASP A 276 -16.85 -6.79 -5.06
N THR A 277 -17.55 -6.95 -6.19
CA THR A 277 -18.19 -8.19 -6.65
C THR A 277 -17.26 -9.38 -6.48
N HIS A 278 -17.76 -10.43 -5.81
CA HIS A 278 -16.99 -11.63 -5.53
C HIS A 278 -16.47 -12.29 -6.82
N GLY A 279 -15.22 -12.72 -6.81
CA GLY A 279 -14.52 -13.28 -7.96
C GLY A 279 -15.12 -14.57 -8.56
N GLY A 280 -16.12 -15.17 -7.92
CA GLY A 280 -16.82 -16.36 -8.37
C GLY A 280 -18.15 -16.11 -9.12
N ARG A 281 -18.58 -14.86 -9.28
CA ARG A 281 -19.80 -14.49 -9.99
C ARG A 281 -19.63 -13.28 -10.89
N PHE A 282 -20.48 -13.15 -11.89
CA PHE A 282 -20.58 -11.94 -12.70
C PHE A 282 -21.32 -10.83 -11.92
N LEU A 283 -21.03 -9.59 -12.26
CA LEU A 283 -21.81 -8.42 -11.84
C LEU A 283 -23.24 -8.53 -12.41
N GLU A 284 -24.24 -7.95 -11.73
CA GLU A 284 -25.62 -7.91 -12.18
C GLU A 284 -25.75 -7.51 -13.66
N GLY A 285 -26.51 -8.32 -14.42
CA GLY A 285 -26.75 -8.09 -15.85
C GLY A 285 -25.64 -8.60 -16.77
N LEU A 286 -24.57 -9.19 -16.25
CA LEU A 286 -23.49 -9.76 -17.03
C LEU A 286 -23.48 -11.29 -16.95
N ASP A 287 -23.03 -11.87 -18.04
CA ASP A 287 -22.59 -13.24 -18.25
C ASP A 287 -21.39 -13.25 -19.20
N PRO A 288 -20.82 -14.37 -19.61
CA PRO A 288 -19.69 -14.38 -20.54
C PRO A 288 -19.96 -13.66 -21.87
N GLN A 289 -21.17 -13.84 -22.43
CA GLN A 289 -21.56 -13.26 -23.71
C GLN A 289 -21.80 -11.75 -23.58
N ALA A 290 -22.55 -11.32 -22.57
CA ALA A 290 -22.81 -9.91 -22.29
C ALA A 290 -21.49 -9.15 -21.96
N SER A 291 -20.58 -9.76 -21.18
CA SER A 291 -19.28 -9.18 -20.87
C SER A 291 -18.43 -8.96 -22.12
N TYR A 292 -18.42 -9.94 -23.03
CA TYR A 292 -17.72 -9.79 -24.31
C TYR A 292 -18.35 -8.67 -25.16
N ALA A 293 -19.69 -8.61 -25.24
CA ALA A 293 -20.40 -7.59 -25.99
C ALA A 293 -20.16 -6.17 -25.44
N VAL A 294 -20.02 -6.01 -24.12
CA VAL A 294 -19.62 -4.72 -23.52
C VAL A 294 -18.27 -4.29 -24.02
N LEU A 295 -17.25 -5.18 -23.98
CA LEU A 295 -15.91 -4.83 -24.43
C LEU A 295 -15.82 -4.63 -25.94
N GLU A 296 -16.61 -5.33 -26.75
CA GLU A 296 -16.70 -5.07 -28.20
C GLU A 296 -17.17 -3.63 -28.50
N ARG A 297 -18.01 -3.04 -27.64
CA ARG A 297 -18.46 -1.65 -27.79
C ARG A 297 -17.41 -0.63 -27.36
N HIS A 298 -16.70 -0.88 -26.27
CA HIS A 298 -15.82 0.10 -25.64
C HIS A 298 -14.33 -0.07 -25.95
N ALA A 299 -13.88 -1.29 -26.08
CA ALA A 299 -12.48 -1.63 -26.30
C ALA A 299 -12.30 -2.83 -27.26
N PRO A 300 -12.80 -2.74 -28.52
CA PRO A 300 -12.83 -3.86 -29.47
C PRO A 300 -11.44 -4.45 -29.75
N LEU A 301 -10.38 -3.64 -29.69
CA LEU A 301 -9.01 -4.11 -29.89
C LEU A 301 -8.50 -4.96 -28.73
N ALA A 302 -9.03 -4.77 -27.52
CA ALA A 302 -8.58 -5.52 -26.34
C ALA A 302 -8.94 -7.00 -26.42
N VAL A 303 -10.15 -7.30 -26.93
CA VAL A 303 -10.64 -8.69 -27.08
C VAL A 303 -10.16 -9.38 -28.34
N ARG A 304 -9.59 -8.64 -29.29
CA ARG A 304 -9.05 -9.17 -30.56
C ARG A 304 -7.54 -9.44 -30.51
N ARG A 305 -6.85 -9.05 -29.43
CA ARG A 305 -5.43 -9.34 -29.22
C ARG A 305 -5.27 -10.66 -28.50
N TYR A 306 -4.11 -11.30 -28.71
CA TYR A 306 -3.72 -12.44 -27.87
C TYR A 306 -3.62 -11.99 -26.41
N ARG A 307 -4.26 -12.74 -25.52
CA ARG A 307 -4.26 -12.52 -24.07
C ARG A 307 -4.08 -13.86 -23.36
N ASN A 308 -3.41 -13.85 -22.22
CA ASN A 308 -3.38 -15.01 -21.34
C ASN A 308 -4.70 -15.13 -20.53
N ASP A 309 -4.91 -16.29 -19.89
CA ASP A 309 -6.15 -16.57 -19.15
C ASP A 309 -6.41 -15.56 -18.03
N THR A 310 -5.36 -15.05 -17.37
CA THR A 310 -5.49 -14.06 -16.31
C THR A 310 -5.96 -12.71 -16.88
N GLU A 311 -5.38 -12.25 -17.96
CA GLU A 311 -5.81 -11.04 -18.66
C GLU A 311 -7.25 -11.15 -19.16
N LEU A 312 -7.63 -12.31 -19.75
CA LEU A 312 -9.01 -12.55 -20.18
C LEU A 312 -9.97 -12.49 -19.01
N ARG A 313 -9.61 -13.06 -17.86
CA ARG A 313 -10.42 -12.97 -16.64
C ARG A 313 -10.56 -11.51 -16.17
N TYR A 314 -9.52 -10.69 -16.25
CA TYR A 314 -9.61 -9.27 -15.90
C TYR A 314 -10.43 -8.47 -16.90
N LEU A 315 -10.48 -8.87 -18.16
CA LEU A 315 -11.27 -8.23 -19.19
C LEU A 315 -12.76 -8.59 -19.10
N THR A 316 -13.11 -9.89 -19.20
CA THR A 316 -14.48 -10.37 -19.41
C THR A 316 -14.97 -11.33 -18.32
N GLY A 317 -14.12 -11.67 -17.34
CA GLY A 317 -14.44 -12.70 -16.35
C GLY A 317 -15.36 -12.23 -15.21
N THR A 318 -15.48 -13.11 -14.23
CA THR A 318 -16.23 -12.86 -13.00
C THR A 318 -15.53 -11.85 -12.09
N GLY A 319 -16.25 -11.31 -11.11
CA GLY A 319 -15.76 -10.28 -10.19
C GLY A 319 -15.78 -8.89 -10.81
N VAL A 320 -14.91 -8.02 -10.33
CA VAL A 320 -14.76 -6.65 -10.84
C VAL A 320 -13.83 -6.67 -12.06
N SER A 321 -14.37 -7.12 -13.20
CA SER A 321 -13.67 -7.10 -14.49
C SER A 321 -13.83 -5.76 -15.21
N ALA A 322 -13.10 -5.56 -16.29
CA ALA A 322 -13.25 -4.39 -17.15
C ALA A 322 -14.68 -4.28 -17.71
N ALA A 323 -15.26 -5.40 -18.17
CA ALA A 323 -16.64 -5.45 -18.62
C ALA A 323 -17.62 -5.00 -17.53
N ALA A 324 -17.39 -5.40 -16.27
CA ALA A 324 -18.22 -4.99 -15.13
C ALA A 324 -18.16 -3.45 -14.90
N ILE A 325 -16.97 -2.85 -15.03
CA ILE A 325 -16.76 -1.41 -14.85
C ILE A 325 -17.43 -0.63 -15.98
N PHE A 326 -17.21 -1.01 -17.24
CA PHE A 326 -17.88 -0.38 -18.38
C PHE A 326 -19.40 -0.55 -18.32
N HIS A 327 -19.89 -1.74 -17.95
CA HIS A 327 -21.33 -1.98 -17.80
C HIS A 327 -21.95 -1.06 -16.74
N MET A 328 -21.34 -0.94 -15.57
CA MET A 328 -21.79 -0.01 -14.53
C MET A 328 -21.80 1.43 -15.05
N ARG A 329 -20.80 1.85 -15.79
CA ARG A 329 -20.75 3.21 -16.39
C ARG A 329 -21.89 3.41 -17.40
N GLU A 330 -22.14 2.42 -18.29
CA GLU A 330 -23.26 2.47 -19.24
C GLU A 330 -24.60 2.65 -18.51
N GLN A 331 -24.83 1.88 -17.44
CA GLN A 331 -26.08 1.95 -16.69
C GLN A 331 -26.27 3.29 -15.97
N LEU A 332 -25.21 3.83 -15.40
CA LEU A 332 -25.23 5.14 -14.75
C LEU A 332 -25.49 6.27 -15.76
N ASP A 333 -24.84 6.24 -16.92
CA ASP A 333 -25.00 7.24 -17.97
C ASP A 333 -26.42 7.18 -18.59
N ALA A 334 -26.90 5.99 -18.89
CA ALA A 334 -28.26 5.78 -19.42
C ALA A 334 -29.35 6.24 -18.43
N ALA A 335 -29.11 6.15 -17.13
CA ALA A 335 -30.01 6.62 -16.09
C ALA A 335 -29.88 8.12 -15.77
N GLY A 336 -28.95 8.86 -16.41
CA GLY A 336 -28.75 10.29 -16.22
C GLY A 336 -27.83 10.66 -15.06
N PHE A 337 -26.95 9.75 -14.61
CA PHE A 337 -26.01 9.95 -13.52
C PHE A 337 -24.52 9.93 -13.96
N PRO A 338 -24.09 10.72 -14.96
CA PRO A 338 -22.74 10.63 -15.54
C PRO A 338 -21.63 11.07 -14.57
N ARG A 339 -21.95 11.78 -13.49
CA ARG A 339 -21.00 12.30 -12.51
C ARG A 339 -20.81 11.37 -11.29
N VAL A 340 -21.58 10.28 -11.18
CA VAL A 340 -21.38 9.28 -10.14
C VAL A 340 -20.08 8.55 -10.40
N ARG A 341 -19.21 8.54 -9.39
CA ARG A 341 -17.88 7.93 -9.48
C ARG A 341 -17.94 6.42 -9.34
N ILE A 342 -17.01 5.71 -9.96
CA ILE A 342 -16.82 4.28 -9.84
C ILE A 342 -15.55 4.03 -9.04
N VAL A 343 -15.69 3.40 -7.88
CA VAL A 343 -14.58 2.90 -7.06
C VAL A 343 -14.50 1.39 -7.27
N ALA A 344 -13.38 0.90 -7.75
CA ALA A 344 -13.15 -0.52 -7.98
C ALA A 344 -12.32 -1.13 -6.84
N SER A 345 -12.70 -2.27 -6.32
CA SER A 345 -11.92 -3.07 -5.37
C SER A 345 -11.95 -4.55 -5.77
N SER A 346 -11.50 -5.46 -4.90
CA SER A 346 -11.41 -6.89 -5.21
C SER A 346 -10.25 -7.28 -6.14
N GLY A 347 -9.08 -7.57 -5.54
CA GLY A 347 -7.94 -8.19 -6.21
C GLY A 347 -7.24 -7.34 -7.26
N PHE A 348 -7.14 -6.02 -7.03
CA PHE A 348 -6.33 -5.15 -7.88
C PHE A 348 -4.84 -5.31 -7.54
N ASP A 349 -4.11 -5.83 -8.51
CA ASP A 349 -2.66 -5.94 -8.56
C ASP A 349 -2.09 -5.13 -9.73
N VAL A 350 -0.77 -5.14 -9.92
CA VAL A 350 -0.09 -4.46 -11.06
C VAL A 350 -0.63 -4.95 -12.39
N GLN A 351 -0.81 -6.26 -12.57
CA GLN A 351 -1.26 -6.82 -13.84
C GLN A 351 -2.71 -6.39 -14.16
N LYS A 352 -3.60 -6.39 -13.17
CA LYS A 352 -4.98 -5.92 -13.34
C LYS A 352 -5.03 -4.42 -13.63
N CYS A 353 -4.22 -3.61 -12.94
CA CYS A 353 -4.09 -2.18 -13.22
C CYS A 353 -3.65 -1.93 -14.67
N LYS A 354 -2.67 -2.68 -15.15
CA LYS A 354 -2.18 -2.58 -16.53
C LYS A 354 -3.27 -2.94 -17.56
N VAL A 355 -4.04 -4.01 -17.32
CA VAL A 355 -5.17 -4.38 -18.19
C VAL A 355 -6.21 -3.27 -18.24
N MET A 356 -6.54 -2.65 -17.09
CA MET A 356 -7.49 -1.52 -17.03
C MET A 356 -6.95 -0.28 -17.75
N SER A 357 -5.64 -0.02 -17.64
CA SER A 357 -4.96 1.08 -18.34
C SER A 357 -4.97 0.89 -19.86
N ASP A 358 -4.69 -0.33 -20.34
CA ASP A 358 -4.64 -0.67 -21.77
C ASP A 358 -5.97 -0.35 -22.51
N ILE A 359 -7.06 -0.20 -21.79
CA ILE A 359 -8.40 -0.02 -22.35
C ILE A 359 -9.12 1.24 -21.84
N ASP A 360 -8.41 2.11 -21.13
CA ASP A 360 -8.99 3.31 -20.52
C ASP A 360 -10.28 3.02 -19.72
N ALA A 361 -10.26 1.99 -18.87
CA ALA A 361 -11.41 1.62 -18.06
C ALA A 361 -11.88 2.82 -17.20
N PRO A 362 -13.20 3.12 -17.16
CA PRO A 362 -13.73 4.31 -16.49
C PRO A 362 -13.76 4.16 -14.96
N ILE A 363 -12.57 4.16 -14.34
CA ILE A 363 -12.35 4.02 -12.91
C ILE A 363 -11.90 5.36 -12.33
N ASP A 364 -12.57 5.83 -11.28
CA ASP A 364 -12.20 7.05 -10.57
C ASP A 364 -11.22 6.77 -9.42
N ALA A 365 -11.41 5.62 -8.73
CA ALA A 365 -10.52 5.21 -7.65
C ALA A 365 -10.44 3.68 -7.53
N ILE A 366 -9.32 3.20 -6.98
CA ILE A 366 -9.08 1.78 -6.69
C ILE A 366 -8.77 1.60 -5.21
N GLY A 367 -9.51 0.71 -4.55
CA GLY A 367 -9.15 0.18 -3.24
C GLY A 367 -8.28 -1.07 -3.42
N THR A 368 -6.99 -0.99 -3.05
CA THR A 368 -6.09 -2.15 -3.08
C THR A 368 -5.85 -2.66 -1.66
N GLY A 369 -6.05 -3.97 -1.44
CA GLY A 369 -5.96 -4.56 -0.12
C GLY A 369 -4.82 -5.55 0.04
N SER A 370 -4.63 -6.47 -0.88
CA SER A 370 -3.69 -7.59 -0.71
C SER A 370 -2.37 -7.41 -1.44
N HIS A 371 -2.33 -6.56 -2.47
CA HIS A 371 -1.19 -6.54 -3.38
C HIS A 371 0.07 -5.89 -2.80
N LEU A 372 -0.06 -4.83 -2.00
CA LEU A 372 1.12 -4.19 -1.40
C LEU A 372 1.93 -5.19 -0.55
N PRO A 373 1.29 -6.00 0.32
CA PRO A 373 1.97 -7.03 1.10
C PRO A 373 2.16 -8.37 0.38
N ASP A 374 1.65 -8.57 -0.83
CA ASP A 374 1.58 -9.90 -1.46
C ASP A 374 2.91 -10.40 -2.06
N SER A 375 3.84 -9.52 -2.33
CA SER A 375 5.09 -9.88 -3.02
C SER A 375 6.18 -10.37 -2.08
N TRP A 376 5.99 -11.51 -1.41
CA TRP A 376 7.02 -12.10 -0.55
C TRP A 376 8.21 -12.71 -1.29
N ARG A 377 8.13 -12.88 -2.58
CA ARG A 377 9.28 -13.28 -3.40
C ARG A 377 10.22 -12.08 -3.53
N GLU A 378 11.46 -12.25 -3.11
CA GLU A 378 12.52 -11.23 -3.24
C GLU A 378 12.23 -9.92 -2.47
N THR A 379 11.47 -9.98 -1.36
CA THR A 379 11.29 -8.85 -0.44
C THR A 379 12.51 -8.61 0.43
N TYR A 380 13.45 -9.54 0.48
CA TYR A 380 14.64 -9.42 1.30
C TYR A 380 15.70 -8.57 0.61
N ALA A 381 16.26 -7.62 1.35
CA ALA A 381 17.51 -6.99 1.01
C ALA A 381 18.67 -7.98 1.28
N THR A 382 19.79 -7.75 0.65
CA THR A 382 21.02 -8.53 0.85
C THR A 382 22.12 -7.57 1.25
N ALA A 383 22.97 -7.97 2.19
CA ALA A 383 24.19 -7.25 2.56
C ALA A 383 25.41 -8.14 2.30
N ASP A 384 26.46 -7.55 1.75
CA ASP A 384 27.78 -8.17 1.64
C ASP A 384 28.84 -7.17 2.13
N ILE A 385 29.83 -7.65 2.89
CA ILE A 385 30.96 -6.81 3.28
C ILE A 385 31.87 -6.61 2.08
N VAL A 386 32.24 -5.37 1.84
CA VAL A 386 33.10 -4.95 0.71
C VAL A 386 34.44 -4.41 1.14
N GLU A 387 34.62 -4.06 2.42
CA GLU A 387 35.89 -3.56 2.97
C GLU A 387 36.10 -4.09 4.40
N TYR A 388 37.36 -4.40 4.74
CA TYR A 388 37.83 -4.66 6.10
C TYR A 388 39.01 -3.74 6.39
N ASP A 389 38.94 -2.96 7.48
CA ASP A 389 39.96 -1.99 7.90
C ASP A 389 40.39 -1.03 6.76
N GLY A 390 39.43 -0.60 5.94
CA GLY A 390 39.69 0.30 4.79
C GLY A 390 40.26 -0.39 3.55
N VAL A 391 40.47 -1.70 3.59
CA VAL A 391 40.97 -2.46 2.45
C VAL A 391 39.81 -3.18 1.76
N ALA A 392 39.65 -2.93 0.46
CA ALA A 392 38.62 -3.59 -0.35
C ALA A 392 38.85 -5.10 -0.35
N SER A 393 37.82 -5.83 0.07
CA SER A 393 37.80 -7.29 0.10
C SER A 393 36.35 -7.76 -0.06
N VAL A 394 36.00 -8.15 -1.24
CA VAL A 394 34.63 -8.53 -1.59
C VAL A 394 34.57 -9.99 -2.02
N LYS A 395 33.47 -10.65 -1.74
CA LYS A 395 33.20 -12.00 -2.19
C LYS A 395 33.25 -12.07 -3.73
N ILE A 396 33.92 -13.09 -4.28
CA ILE A 396 34.01 -13.34 -5.73
C ILE A 396 32.60 -13.38 -6.33
N GLY A 397 32.39 -12.61 -7.42
CA GLY A 397 31.10 -12.44 -8.08
C GLY A 397 30.23 -11.29 -7.49
N ARG A 398 30.79 -10.53 -6.55
CA ARG A 398 30.16 -9.35 -5.92
C ARG A 398 30.95 -8.05 -6.16
N GLU A 399 31.90 -8.05 -7.07
CA GLU A 399 32.78 -6.91 -7.38
C GLU A 399 31.97 -5.67 -7.84
N PHE A 400 30.79 -5.86 -8.38
CA PHE A 400 29.88 -4.78 -8.75
C PHE A 400 29.45 -3.91 -7.55
N LEU A 401 29.50 -4.43 -6.34
CA LEU A 401 29.16 -3.69 -5.12
C LEU A 401 30.22 -2.64 -4.73
N LEU A 402 31.40 -2.66 -5.35
CA LEU A 402 32.42 -1.63 -5.16
C LEU A 402 32.12 -0.31 -5.89
N LYS A 403 31.13 -0.31 -6.78
CA LYS A 403 30.73 0.89 -7.54
C LYS A 403 29.95 1.86 -6.64
N ARG A 404 30.67 2.77 -5.99
CA ARG A 404 30.06 3.84 -5.20
C ARG A 404 29.58 4.99 -6.10
N ARG A 405 28.41 5.53 -5.82
CA ARG A 405 27.93 6.81 -6.33
C ARG A 405 28.33 7.93 -5.37
N ALA A 406 28.22 9.19 -5.82
CA ALA A 406 28.34 10.32 -4.90
C ALA A 406 27.24 10.19 -3.81
N ALA A 407 27.66 10.21 -2.55
CA ALA A 407 26.75 10.06 -1.43
C ALA A 407 25.67 11.14 -1.45
N VAL A 408 24.43 10.74 -1.20
CA VAL A 408 23.28 11.61 -1.10
C VAL A 408 22.96 11.82 0.39
N ARG A 409 22.49 13.01 0.76
CA ARG A 409 22.06 13.26 2.15
C ARG A 409 20.86 12.38 2.48
N ALA A 410 20.84 11.86 3.72
CA ALA A 410 19.69 11.18 4.28
C ALA A 410 18.45 12.09 4.27
N PRO A 411 17.25 11.53 4.16
CA PRO A 411 15.99 12.28 4.17
C PRO A 411 15.72 12.97 5.49
#